data_cab6dfca1c7997bea57748024e3d81a2
#
_entry.id   cab6dfca1c7997bea57748024e3d81a2
#
_cell.length_a   1.000
_cell.length_b   1.000
_cell.length_c   1.000
_cell.angle_alpha   90.00
_cell.angle_beta   90.00
_cell.angle_gamma   90.00
#
_symmetry.space_group_name_H-M   'P 1'
#
loop_
_entity.id
_entity.type
_entity.pdbx_description
1 polymer ?
#
loop_
_entity_poly.entity_id
_entity_poly.type
_entity_poly.pdbx_seq_one_letter_code
_entity_poly.pdbx_strand_id
1 'polypeptide(L)'
;VDLKLSVIIPCYNERATVATVIERVRSVELAYEIIVVDDGSTDGTREILAQIDPGEDLKIILHDHNQGKGAAVRTGFKAATGNVFLIQDADLEYDPREYPILLRPIQEGISKVVYGSRFLGGPRKAMFFWNMVANRTLTLVTNILYNSILSDMETCYKVFCAEVVRDIPLRSKRFDFEPEITAKVLKRGHRIYEVPISYNGREWEEGKKITWKDGVIAMWTLFRYRFTE
;
A
#
# COMPACT_ATOMS: atom_id res chain seq x y z
N VAL A 1 -17.42 -15.65 -5.20
CA VAL A 1 -17.65 -14.57 -4.22
C VAL A 1 -17.72 -13.28 -5.01
N ASP A 2 -18.82 -12.52 -4.84
CA ASP A 2 -18.95 -11.19 -5.43
C ASP A 2 -17.85 -10.29 -4.85
N LEU A 3 -16.84 -9.94 -5.66
CA LEU A 3 -15.68 -9.19 -5.21
C LEU A 3 -16.02 -7.69 -5.25
N LYS A 4 -16.02 -7.05 -4.08
CA LYS A 4 -16.19 -5.61 -3.91
C LYS A 4 -14.86 -5.01 -3.48
N LEU A 5 -14.12 -4.44 -4.43
CA LEU A 5 -12.79 -3.88 -4.22
C LEU A 5 -12.88 -2.44 -3.68
N SER A 6 -12.36 -2.20 -2.49
CA SER A 6 -12.07 -0.85 -1.99
C SER A 6 -10.60 -0.52 -2.27
N VAL A 7 -10.37 0.50 -3.11
CA VAL A 7 -9.03 1.03 -3.39
C VAL A 7 -8.74 2.18 -2.43
N ILE A 8 -7.73 2.02 -1.58
CA ILE A 8 -7.32 3.03 -0.59
C ILE A 8 -6.11 3.78 -1.12
N ILE A 9 -6.23 5.10 -1.27
CA ILE A 9 -5.19 5.97 -1.81
C ILE A 9 -4.75 6.96 -0.72
N PRO A 10 -3.69 6.64 0.08
CA PRO A 10 -3.08 7.62 0.97
C PRO A 10 -2.36 8.68 0.13
N CYS A 11 -2.64 9.95 0.39
CA CYS A 11 -2.15 11.07 -0.38
C CYS A 11 -1.55 12.14 0.53
N TYR A 12 -0.35 12.63 0.21
CA TYR A 12 0.27 13.77 0.87
C TYR A 12 1.20 14.51 -0.09
N ASN A 13 0.86 15.74 -0.44
CA ASN A 13 1.62 16.58 -1.37
C ASN A 13 1.88 15.84 -2.71
N GLU A 14 0.79 15.51 -3.39
CA GLU A 14 0.77 14.81 -4.69
C GLU A 14 -0.08 15.55 -5.73
N ARG A 15 0.03 16.90 -5.72
CA ARG A 15 -0.72 17.79 -6.63
C ARG A 15 -0.59 17.38 -8.11
N ALA A 16 0.59 16.97 -8.54
CA ALA A 16 0.86 16.64 -9.94
C ALA A 16 0.29 15.28 -10.37
N THR A 17 0.00 14.38 -9.45
CA THR A 17 -0.24 12.96 -9.75
C THR A 17 -1.60 12.45 -9.31
N VAL A 18 -2.18 13.02 -8.25
CA VAL A 18 -3.39 12.48 -7.60
C VAL A 18 -4.58 12.34 -8.55
N ALA A 19 -4.85 13.33 -9.40
CA ALA A 19 -5.95 13.27 -10.36
C ALA A 19 -5.73 12.12 -11.37
N THR A 20 -4.52 12.02 -11.92
CA THR A 20 -4.16 10.96 -12.88
C THR A 20 -4.25 9.57 -12.26
N VAL A 21 -3.87 9.41 -10.98
CA VAL A 21 -4.01 8.12 -10.27
C VAL A 21 -5.48 7.74 -10.16
N ILE A 22 -6.35 8.66 -9.72
CA ILE A 22 -7.80 8.41 -9.61
C ILE A 22 -8.39 8.01 -10.97
N GLU A 23 -8.06 8.74 -12.05
CA GLU A 23 -8.51 8.41 -13.40
C GLU A 23 -8.05 7.02 -13.85
N ARG A 24 -6.77 6.66 -13.60
CA ARG A 24 -6.24 5.35 -13.93
C ARG A 24 -6.93 4.23 -13.15
N VAL A 25 -7.23 4.45 -11.86
CA VAL A 25 -7.97 3.48 -11.04
C VAL A 25 -9.40 3.31 -11.59
N ARG A 26 -10.09 4.39 -11.94
CA ARG A 26 -11.41 4.33 -12.56
C ARG A 26 -11.39 3.59 -13.90
N SER A 27 -10.36 3.83 -14.72
CA SER A 27 -10.25 3.24 -16.07
C SER A 27 -10.11 1.72 -16.09
N VAL A 28 -9.75 1.10 -14.96
CA VAL A 28 -9.66 -0.37 -14.85
C VAL A 28 -11.05 -1.01 -14.61
N GLU A 29 -12.05 -0.24 -14.19
CA GLU A 29 -13.44 -0.67 -13.95
C GLU A 29 -13.57 -1.85 -12.96
N LEU A 30 -12.63 -1.99 -12.03
CA LEU A 30 -12.61 -3.06 -11.02
C LEU A 30 -12.90 -2.55 -9.61
N ALA A 31 -12.74 -1.23 -9.37
CA ALA A 31 -13.00 -0.64 -8.06
C ALA A 31 -14.51 -0.54 -7.81
N TYR A 32 -14.95 -1.09 -6.67
CA TYR A 32 -16.30 -0.86 -6.14
C TYR A 32 -16.39 0.54 -5.50
N GLU A 33 -15.32 0.96 -4.85
CA GLU A 33 -15.14 2.29 -4.29
C GLU A 33 -13.67 2.68 -4.26
N ILE A 34 -13.41 3.98 -4.37
CA ILE A 34 -12.08 4.60 -4.26
C ILE A 34 -12.10 5.53 -3.05
N ILE A 35 -11.17 5.33 -2.13
CA ILE A 35 -11.07 6.13 -0.90
C ILE A 35 -9.74 6.85 -0.90
N VAL A 36 -9.76 8.14 -1.21
CA VAL A 36 -8.60 9.00 -1.11
C VAL A 36 -8.54 9.60 0.29
N VAL A 37 -7.41 9.42 0.97
CA VAL A 37 -7.17 10.03 2.28
C VAL A 37 -6.04 11.05 2.13
N ASP A 38 -6.40 12.32 2.06
CA ASP A 38 -5.43 13.42 2.09
C ASP A 38 -4.90 13.64 3.51
N ASP A 39 -3.62 13.42 3.69
CA ASP A 39 -2.95 13.46 4.98
C ASP A 39 -2.37 14.86 5.29
N GLY A 40 -3.19 15.89 5.14
CA GLY A 40 -2.79 17.26 5.49
C GLY A 40 -1.92 17.93 4.42
N SER A 41 -2.20 17.72 3.14
CA SER A 41 -1.45 18.35 2.04
C SER A 41 -1.49 19.88 2.06
N THR A 42 -0.38 20.49 1.62
CA THR A 42 -0.17 21.96 1.61
C THR A 42 0.32 22.51 0.27
N ASP A 43 0.41 21.65 -0.76
CA ASP A 43 0.98 21.99 -2.07
C ASP A 43 -0.06 22.31 -3.16
N GLY A 44 -1.35 22.32 -2.81
CA GLY A 44 -2.47 22.46 -3.77
C GLY A 44 -3.13 21.14 -4.14
N THR A 45 -2.76 20.03 -3.52
CA THR A 45 -3.41 18.71 -3.71
C THR A 45 -4.90 18.77 -3.36
N ARG A 46 -5.27 19.47 -2.27
CA ARG A 46 -6.67 19.59 -1.81
C ARG A 46 -7.55 20.32 -2.81
N GLU A 47 -7.01 21.36 -3.44
CA GLU A 47 -7.69 22.14 -4.46
C GLU A 47 -7.95 21.29 -5.71
N ILE A 48 -7.02 20.41 -6.08
CA ILE A 48 -7.22 19.43 -7.16
C ILE A 48 -8.31 18.43 -6.78
N LEU A 49 -8.22 17.84 -5.58
CA LEU A 49 -9.22 16.86 -5.09
C LEU A 49 -10.63 17.47 -5.05
N ALA A 50 -10.76 18.74 -4.66
CA ALA A 50 -12.05 19.43 -4.61
C ALA A 50 -12.69 19.68 -6.01
N GLN A 51 -11.90 19.58 -7.09
CA GLN A 51 -12.37 19.76 -8.47
C GLN A 51 -12.75 18.43 -9.13
N ILE A 52 -12.41 17.30 -8.55
CA ILE A 52 -12.72 15.99 -9.10
C ILE A 52 -14.18 15.68 -8.82
N ASP A 53 -14.92 15.30 -9.85
CA ASP A 53 -16.29 14.78 -9.68
C ASP A 53 -16.24 13.48 -8.85
N PRO A 54 -16.84 13.46 -7.66
CA PRO A 54 -16.81 12.27 -6.81
C PRO A 54 -17.61 11.11 -7.40
N GLY A 55 -18.60 11.36 -8.26
CA GLY A 55 -19.50 10.30 -8.74
C GLY A 55 -20.10 9.53 -7.56
N GLU A 56 -20.39 8.25 -7.78
CA GLU A 56 -20.87 7.33 -6.73
C GLU A 56 -19.73 6.49 -6.13
N ASP A 57 -18.55 6.51 -6.75
CA ASP A 57 -17.42 5.63 -6.48
C ASP A 57 -16.30 6.24 -5.62
N LEU A 58 -16.19 7.59 -5.59
CA LEU A 58 -15.07 8.27 -4.95
C LEU A 58 -15.45 8.91 -3.62
N LYS A 59 -14.73 8.55 -2.57
CA LYS A 59 -14.79 9.18 -1.25
C LYS A 59 -13.48 9.86 -0.93
N ILE A 60 -13.51 11.15 -0.61
CA ILE A 60 -12.35 11.94 -0.18
C ILE A 60 -12.45 12.22 1.31
N ILE A 61 -11.39 11.90 2.05
CA ILE A 61 -11.26 12.15 3.49
C ILE A 61 -10.06 13.05 3.70
N LEU A 62 -10.23 14.13 4.44
CA LEU A 62 -9.18 15.11 4.71
C LEU A 62 -8.75 15.03 6.18
N HIS A 63 -7.46 14.82 6.45
CA HIS A 63 -6.90 14.99 7.78
C HIS A 63 -6.56 16.47 8.01
N ASP A 64 -6.72 16.97 9.23
CA ASP A 64 -6.40 18.36 9.57
C ASP A 64 -4.90 18.68 9.44
N HIS A 65 -4.04 17.68 9.68
CA HIS A 65 -2.58 17.79 9.56
C HIS A 65 -1.98 16.43 9.20
N ASN A 66 -0.71 16.44 8.76
CA ASN A 66 0.01 15.23 8.42
C ASN A 66 0.18 14.31 9.64
N GLN A 67 -0.38 13.11 9.55
CA GLN A 67 -0.31 12.06 10.55
C GLN A 67 0.55 10.87 10.08
N GLY A 68 0.94 10.85 8.80
CA GLY A 68 1.74 9.86 8.11
C GLY A 68 0.95 8.79 7.35
N LYS A 69 1.63 8.14 6.38
CA LYS A 69 1.03 7.15 5.46
C LYS A 69 0.21 6.08 6.19
N GLY A 70 0.78 5.48 7.25
CA GLY A 70 0.09 4.45 8.02
C GLY A 70 -1.21 4.94 8.66
N ALA A 71 -1.27 6.21 9.10
CA ALA A 71 -2.49 6.81 9.63
C ALA A 71 -3.53 6.99 8.52
N ALA A 72 -3.13 7.46 7.35
CA ALA A 72 -4.00 7.62 6.19
C ALA A 72 -4.59 6.27 5.73
N VAL A 73 -3.76 5.23 5.63
CA VAL A 73 -4.24 3.87 5.28
C VAL A 73 -5.23 3.34 6.31
N ARG A 74 -4.98 3.52 7.61
CA ARG A 74 -5.94 3.12 8.66
C ARG A 74 -7.27 3.85 8.55
N THR A 75 -7.24 5.14 8.22
CA THR A 75 -8.47 5.92 7.97
C THR A 75 -9.21 5.35 6.76
N GLY A 76 -8.51 5.02 5.69
CA GLY A 76 -9.07 4.35 4.52
C GLY A 76 -9.68 3.00 4.84
N PHE A 77 -8.97 2.12 5.57
CA PHE A 77 -9.51 0.81 5.99
C PHE A 77 -10.80 0.92 6.82
N LYS A 78 -10.88 1.92 7.71
CA LYS A 78 -12.10 2.16 8.51
C LYS A 78 -13.27 2.65 7.67
N ALA A 79 -13.00 3.40 6.61
CA ALA A 79 -14.02 3.96 5.72
C ALA A 79 -14.48 2.98 4.63
N ALA A 80 -13.68 1.92 4.38
CA ALA A 80 -13.91 0.94 3.33
C ALA A 80 -15.07 0.00 3.66
N THR A 81 -15.97 -0.18 2.70
CA THR A 81 -17.18 -1.01 2.80
C THR A 81 -17.07 -2.31 2.01
N GLY A 82 -16.13 -2.41 1.09
CA GLY A 82 -15.89 -3.61 0.28
C GLY A 82 -15.42 -4.81 1.08
N ASN A 83 -15.27 -5.94 0.41
CA ASN A 83 -14.78 -7.19 1.00
C ASN A 83 -13.33 -7.51 0.64
N VAL A 84 -12.72 -6.72 -0.26
CA VAL A 84 -11.29 -6.76 -0.60
C VAL A 84 -10.74 -5.34 -0.58
N PHE A 85 -9.60 -5.14 0.08
CA PHE A 85 -8.89 -3.86 0.20
C PHE A 85 -7.59 -3.91 -0.57
N LEU A 86 -7.31 -2.88 -1.37
CA LEU A 86 -6.06 -2.69 -2.09
C LEU A 86 -5.49 -1.31 -1.74
N ILE A 87 -4.19 -1.24 -1.46
CA ILE A 87 -3.49 0.02 -1.22
C ILE A 87 -2.83 0.45 -2.53
N GLN A 88 -3.13 1.67 -2.98
CA GLN A 88 -2.57 2.33 -4.15
C GLN A 88 -1.87 3.62 -3.73
N ASP A 89 -0.58 3.75 -3.98
CA ASP A 89 0.12 5.02 -3.77
C ASP A 89 -0.32 6.09 -4.80
N ALA A 90 -0.34 7.34 -4.37
CA ALA A 90 -0.81 8.47 -5.20
C ALA A 90 0.26 9.01 -6.18
N ASP A 91 1.37 8.28 -6.39
CA ASP A 91 2.61 8.77 -6.98
C ASP A 91 2.97 8.25 -8.38
N LEU A 92 2.08 7.47 -9.00
CA LEU A 92 2.26 6.84 -10.31
C LEU A 92 3.42 5.81 -10.41
N GLU A 93 4.04 5.42 -9.29
CA GLU A 93 5.08 4.38 -9.30
C GLU A 93 4.51 2.98 -9.62
N TYR A 94 3.23 2.76 -9.32
CA TYR A 94 2.49 1.51 -9.53
C TYR A 94 1.35 1.71 -10.52
N ASP A 95 1.07 0.69 -11.33
CA ASP A 95 0.08 0.75 -12.40
C ASP A 95 -1.22 0.01 -12.05
N PRO A 96 -2.37 0.70 -11.98
CA PRO A 96 -3.67 0.05 -11.72
C PRO A 96 -4.07 -1.04 -12.72
N ARG A 97 -3.50 -1.04 -13.93
CA ARG A 97 -3.71 -2.12 -14.91
C ARG A 97 -3.27 -3.49 -14.42
N GLU A 98 -2.50 -3.54 -13.33
CA GLU A 98 -2.05 -4.78 -12.69
C GLU A 98 -3.01 -5.29 -11.60
N TYR A 99 -4.14 -4.61 -11.35
CA TYR A 99 -5.15 -5.10 -10.40
C TYR A 99 -5.64 -6.52 -10.72
N PRO A 100 -5.89 -6.92 -11.99
CA PRO A 100 -6.32 -8.27 -12.30
C PRO A 100 -5.38 -9.35 -11.77
N ILE A 101 -4.05 -9.19 -11.92
CA ILE A 101 -3.08 -10.18 -11.44
C ILE A 101 -3.02 -10.21 -9.90
N LEU A 102 -3.21 -9.06 -9.24
CA LEU A 102 -3.25 -8.94 -7.78
C LEU A 102 -4.52 -9.57 -7.18
N LEU A 103 -5.66 -9.43 -7.85
CA LEU A 103 -6.96 -9.90 -7.37
C LEU A 103 -7.21 -11.38 -7.65
N ARG A 104 -6.59 -11.92 -8.70
CA ARG A 104 -6.81 -13.29 -9.15
C ARG A 104 -6.62 -14.34 -8.05
N PRO A 105 -5.55 -14.33 -7.22
CA PRO A 105 -5.38 -15.33 -6.17
C PRO A 105 -6.48 -15.27 -5.09
N ILE A 106 -7.09 -14.08 -4.87
CA ILE A 106 -8.24 -13.93 -3.96
C ILE A 106 -9.51 -14.47 -4.61
N GLN A 107 -9.76 -14.15 -5.89
CA GLN A 107 -10.92 -14.63 -6.64
C GLN A 107 -10.95 -16.15 -6.75
N GLU A 108 -9.79 -16.76 -6.96
CA GLU A 108 -9.62 -18.22 -7.03
C GLU A 108 -9.58 -18.90 -5.66
N GLY A 109 -9.64 -18.14 -4.55
CA GLY A 109 -9.58 -18.68 -3.18
C GLY A 109 -8.22 -19.25 -2.78
N ILE A 110 -7.16 -18.94 -3.52
CA ILE A 110 -5.79 -19.40 -3.26
C ILE A 110 -5.21 -18.74 -2.00
N SER A 111 -5.45 -17.42 -1.84
CA SER A 111 -4.94 -16.65 -0.71
C SER A 111 -5.89 -15.54 -0.32
N LYS A 112 -5.86 -15.16 0.98
CA LYS A 112 -6.58 -13.99 1.51
C LYS A 112 -5.71 -12.73 1.55
N VAL A 113 -4.40 -12.87 1.25
CA VAL A 113 -3.42 -11.77 1.25
C VAL A 113 -2.50 -11.93 0.05
N VAL A 114 -2.42 -10.88 -0.77
CA VAL A 114 -1.59 -10.86 -1.98
C VAL A 114 -0.72 -9.61 -1.99
N TYR A 115 0.58 -9.78 -2.22
CA TYR A 115 1.54 -8.70 -2.41
C TYR A 115 2.03 -8.67 -3.86
N GLY A 116 2.11 -7.47 -4.43
CA GLY A 116 2.78 -7.25 -5.70
C GLY A 116 4.28 -7.09 -5.48
N SER A 117 5.10 -8.02 -5.99
CA SER A 117 6.55 -7.95 -5.82
C SER A 117 7.24 -7.31 -7.01
N ARG A 118 8.09 -6.32 -6.75
CA ARG A 118 8.98 -5.68 -7.71
C ARG A 118 10.18 -6.55 -8.08
N PHE A 119 10.35 -7.69 -7.42
CA PHE A 119 11.52 -8.58 -7.55
C PHE A 119 11.22 -9.96 -8.14
N LEU A 120 9.98 -10.26 -8.49
CA LEU A 120 9.56 -11.52 -9.12
C LEU A 120 9.58 -11.50 -10.67
N GLY A 121 10.32 -10.56 -11.27
CA GLY A 121 10.57 -10.59 -12.71
C GLY A 121 9.65 -9.69 -13.56
N GLY A 122 8.82 -8.84 -12.96
CA GLY A 122 8.07 -7.80 -13.69
C GLY A 122 8.99 -6.72 -14.27
N PRO A 123 8.55 -5.98 -15.31
CA PRO A 123 9.29 -4.83 -15.83
C PRO A 123 9.46 -3.77 -14.74
N ARG A 124 10.68 -3.25 -14.60
CA ARG A 124 10.93 -2.19 -13.62
C ARG A 124 11.97 -1.19 -14.12
N LYS A 125 11.79 0.09 -13.80
CA LYS A 125 12.85 1.10 -13.84
C LYS A 125 13.90 0.74 -12.79
N ALA A 126 15.17 0.94 -13.12
CA ALA A 126 16.27 0.63 -12.20
C ALA A 126 16.10 1.37 -10.86
N MET A 127 16.17 0.64 -9.76
CA MET A 127 16.20 1.17 -8.40
C MET A 127 17.62 1.58 -8.03
N PHE A 128 17.77 2.57 -7.15
CA PHE A 128 19.09 2.82 -6.54
C PHE A 128 19.57 1.60 -5.76
N PHE A 129 20.83 1.26 -5.95
CA PHE A 129 21.44 0.05 -5.37
C PHE A 129 21.19 -0.06 -3.85
N TRP A 130 21.46 1.01 -3.09
CA TRP A 130 21.29 0.97 -1.63
C TRP A 130 19.85 0.85 -1.18
N ASN A 131 18.89 1.38 -1.93
CA ASN A 131 17.46 1.18 -1.66
C ASN A 131 17.05 -0.28 -1.87
N MET A 132 17.59 -0.93 -2.89
CA MET A 132 17.39 -2.34 -3.14
C MET A 132 18.01 -3.19 -2.01
N VAL A 133 19.23 -2.87 -1.56
CA VAL A 133 19.90 -3.56 -0.45
C VAL A 133 19.08 -3.43 0.83
N ALA A 134 18.63 -2.22 1.18
CA ALA A 134 17.81 -1.98 2.35
C ALA A 134 16.50 -2.79 2.31
N ASN A 135 15.80 -2.76 1.19
CA ASN A 135 14.56 -3.54 1.00
C ASN A 135 14.80 -5.05 1.15
N ARG A 136 15.83 -5.57 0.48
CA ARG A 136 16.20 -7.00 0.57
C ARG A 136 16.57 -7.41 2.00
N THR A 137 17.26 -6.54 2.74
CA THR A 137 17.63 -6.79 4.14
C THR A 137 16.39 -6.84 5.03
N LEU A 138 15.47 -5.87 4.92
CA LEU A 138 14.22 -5.86 5.67
C LEU A 138 13.35 -7.09 5.34
N THR A 139 13.28 -7.46 4.06
CA THR A 139 12.55 -8.66 3.62
C THR A 139 13.19 -9.93 4.18
N LEU A 140 14.53 -10.05 4.17
CA LEU A 140 15.24 -11.19 4.75
C LEU A 140 14.97 -11.32 6.26
N VAL A 141 15.04 -10.21 7.00
CA VAL A 141 14.73 -10.20 8.44
C VAL A 141 13.28 -10.60 8.68
N THR A 142 12.34 -10.12 7.88
CA THR A 142 10.94 -10.55 7.95
C THR A 142 10.80 -12.06 7.75
N ASN A 143 11.46 -12.61 6.75
CA ASN A 143 11.43 -14.03 6.45
C ASN A 143 11.96 -14.89 7.61
N ILE A 144 13.07 -14.46 8.22
CA ILE A 144 13.66 -15.15 9.39
C ILE A 144 12.73 -15.06 10.61
N LEU A 145 12.25 -13.87 10.94
CA LEU A 145 11.47 -13.65 12.15
C LEU A 145 10.09 -14.31 12.10
N TYR A 146 9.46 -14.36 10.92
CA TYR A 146 8.08 -14.80 10.76
C TYR A 146 7.94 -16.09 9.96
N ASN A 147 9.06 -16.79 9.67
CA ASN A 147 9.09 -18.04 8.91
C ASN A 147 8.29 -17.94 7.59
N SER A 148 8.69 -17.00 6.74
CA SER A 148 8.08 -16.75 5.43
C SER A 148 9.14 -16.72 4.32
N ILE A 149 8.70 -16.62 3.07
CA ILE A 149 9.59 -16.58 1.89
C ILE A 149 9.23 -15.40 0.97
N LEU A 150 8.96 -14.24 1.55
CA LEU A 150 8.66 -13.04 0.78
C LEU A 150 9.89 -12.58 -0.03
N SER A 151 9.62 -12.00 -1.19
CA SER A 151 10.62 -11.36 -2.05
C SER A 151 10.62 -9.83 -1.93
N ASP A 152 9.49 -9.22 -1.51
CA ASP A 152 9.32 -7.77 -1.41
C ASP A 152 8.32 -7.37 -0.31
N MET A 153 8.79 -7.25 0.94
CA MET A 153 7.94 -6.85 2.07
C MET A 153 7.54 -5.38 2.01
N GLU A 154 8.39 -4.50 1.48
CA GLU A 154 8.21 -3.04 1.43
C GLU A 154 7.37 -2.56 0.23
N THR A 155 6.79 -3.47 -0.56
CA THR A 155 5.91 -3.08 -1.66
C THR A 155 4.68 -2.33 -1.16
N CYS A 156 4.20 -1.32 -1.91
CA CYS A 156 2.93 -0.69 -1.63
C CYS A 156 1.75 -1.57 -2.04
N TYR A 157 1.84 -2.25 -3.19
CA TYR A 157 0.75 -3.11 -3.65
C TYR A 157 0.52 -4.28 -2.71
N LYS A 158 -0.39 -4.05 -1.78
CA LYS A 158 -0.88 -5.04 -0.83
C LYS A 158 -2.38 -5.16 -0.96
N VAL A 159 -2.85 -6.37 -1.15
CA VAL A 159 -4.28 -6.71 -1.26
C VAL A 159 -4.66 -7.65 -0.13
N PHE A 160 -5.79 -7.38 0.48
CA PHE A 160 -6.28 -8.13 1.63
C PHE A 160 -7.77 -8.43 1.48
N CYS A 161 -8.20 -9.64 1.82
CA CYS A 161 -9.58 -9.82 2.21
C CYS A 161 -9.87 -8.96 3.45
N ALA A 162 -10.98 -8.24 3.47
CA ALA A 162 -11.31 -7.29 4.53
C ALA A 162 -11.31 -7.95 5.92
N GLU A 163 -11.75 -9.21 6.03
CA GLU A 163 -11.74 -9.99 7.26
C GLU A 163 -10.36 -10.20 7.88
N VAL A 164 -9.28 -10.16 7.06
CA VAL A 164 -7.91 -10.31 7.55
C VAL A 164 -7.44 -9.08 8.30
N VAL A 165 -7.82 -7.87 7.83
CA VAL A 165 -7.22 -6.61 8.31
C VAL A 165 -8.12 -5.77 9.19
N ARG A 166 -9.46 -5.98 9.17
CA ARG A 166 -10.41 -5.17 9.97
C ARG A 166 -10.13 -5.25 11.47
N ASP A 167 -9.73 -6.44 11.96
CA ASP A 167 -9.47 -6.68 13.39
C ASP A 167 -7.99 -6.56 13.76
N ILE A 168 -7.13 -6.14 12.82
CA ILE A 168 -5.72 -5.89 13.13
C ILE A 168 -5.58 -4.51 13.77
N PRO A 169 -5.12 -4.42 15.03
CA PRO A 169 -4.90 -3.14 15.69
C PRO A 169 -3.61 -2.47 15.17
N LEU A 170 -3.69 -1.81 14.02
CA LEU A 170 -2.57 -1.09 13.42
C LEU A 170 -2.27 0.20 14.21
N ARG A 171 -1.01 0.43 14.55
CA ARG A 171 -0.54 1.57 15.37
C ARG A 171 0.44 2.47 14.63
N SER A 172 1.16 1.93 13.64
CA SER A 172 2.12 2.67 12.84
C SER A 172 1.49 3.88 12.17
N LYS A 173 2.22 5.00 12.17
CA LYS A 173 1.74 6.25 11.59
C LYS A 173 2.41 6.55 10.25
N ARG A 174 3.67 6.16 10.06
CA ARG A 174 4.50 6.52 8.89
C ARG A 174 4.80 5.29 8.02
N PHE A 175 6.03 5.18 7.54
CA PHE A 175 6.55 4.08 6.71
C PHE A 175 6.89 2.81 7.52
N ASP A 176 6.60 2.80 8.81
CA ASP A 176 6.58 1.61 9.66
C ASP A 176 5.29 0.78 9.51
N PHE A 177 4.36 1.23 8.66
CA PHE A 177 3.11 0.55 8.35
C PHE A 177 3.33 -0.79 7.63
N GLU A 178 4.17 -0.81 6.58
CA GLU A 178 4.46 -2.00 5.78
C GLU A 178 5.02 -3.15 6.64
N PRO A 179 6.06 -2.94 7.47
CA PRO A 179 6.53 -3.97 8.40
C PRO A 179 5.51 -4.35 9.48
N GLU A 180 4.73 -3.40 10.01
CA GLU A 180 3.71 -3.70 11.03
C GLU A 180 2.63 -4.62 10.48
N ILE A 181 2.01 -4.25 9.36
CA ILE A 181 0.89 -5.04 8.80
C ILE A 181 1.37 -6.42 8.37
N THR A 182 2.57 -6.51 7.76
CA THR A 182 3.16 -7.79 7.36
C THR A 182 3.42 -8.69 8.56
N ALA A 183 4.04 -8.16 9.61
CA ALA A 183 4.30 -8.89 10.85
C ALA A 183 3.00 -9.45 11.46
N LYS A 184 1.97 -8.60 11.58
CA LYS A 184 0.70 -8.97 12.22
C LYS A 184 -0.12 -9.96 11.39
N VAL A 185 -0.11 -9.83 10.06
CA VAL A 185 -0.74 -10.79 9.15
C VAL A 185 -0.09 -12.17 9.27
N LEU A 186 1.24 -12.23 9.23
CA LEU A 186 1.99 -13.48 9.37
C LEU A 186 1.83 -14.12 10.76
N LYS A 187 1.82 -13.33 11.84
CA LYS A 187 1.57 -13.82 13.22
C LYS A 187 0.18 -14.42 13.38
N ARG A 188 -0.81 -13.93 12.64
CA ARG A 188 -2.17 -14.49 12.65
C ARG A 188 -2.31 -15.76 11.79
N GLY A 189 -1.19 -16.25 11.23
CA GLY A 189 -1.15 -17.51 10.46
C GLY A 189 -1.55 -17.35 8.99
N HIS A 190 -1.79 -16.13 8.51
CA HIS A 190 -2.09 -15.90 7.10
C HIS A 190 -0.81 -16.03 6.27
N ARG A 191 -0.88 -16.80 5.19
CA ARG A 191 0.20 -16.87 4.18
C ARG A 191 -0.01 -15.74 3.17
N ILE A 192 1.09 -15.09 2.81
CA ILE A 192 1.10 -14.03 1.81
C ILE A 192 1.48 -14.64 0.46
N TYR A 193 0.65 -14.43 -0.53
CA TYR A 193 0.92 -14.83 -1.92
C TYR A 193 1.57 -13.64 -2.64
N GLU A 194 2.60 -13.89 -3.43
CA GLU A 194 3.24 -12.83 -4.21
C GLU A 194 3.00 -13.01 -5.70
N VAL A 195 2.75 -11.90 -6.39
CA VAL A 195 2.65 -11.83 -7.85
C VAL A 195 3.66 -10.82 -8.38
N PRO A 196 4.24 -11.03 -9.58
CA PRO A 196 5.13 -10.06 -10.19
C PRO A 196 4.36 -8.81 -10.62
N ILE A 197 4.93 -7.63 -10.36
CA ILE A 197 4.41 -6.34 -10.81
C ILE A 197 5.48 -5.52 -11.48
N SER A 198 5.06 -4.54 -12.29
CA SER A 198 5.93 -3.49 -12.80
C SER A 198 6.20 -2.43 -11.72
N TYR A 199 7.27 -1.68 -11.90
CA TYR A 199 7.62 -0.59 -11.00
C TYR A 199 8.33 0.54 -11.74
N ASN A 200 7.80 1.74 -11.62
CA ASN A 200 8.36 2.94 -12.21
C ASN A 200 8.78 3.94 -11.14
N GLY A 201 9.86 3.61 -10.42
CA GLY A 201 10.33 4.41 -9.29
C GLY A 201 10.69 5.83 -9.66
N ARG A 202 10.34 6.78 -8.78
CA ARG A 202 10.65 8.21 -8.91
C ARG A 202 12.13 8.49 -8.58
N GLU A 203 12.67 9.51 -9.23
CA GLU A 203 13.98 10.08 -8.88
C GLU A 203 13.89 10.97 -7.63
N TRP A 204 15.05 11.33 -7.04
CA TRP A 204 15.08 12.21 -5.87
C TRP A 204 14.45 13.58 -6.12
N GLU A 205 14.64 14.12 -7.32
CA GLU A 205 14.10 15.40 -7.78
C GLU A 205 12.55 15.38 -7.89
N GLU A 206 11.97 14.19 -8.02
CA GLU A 206 10.53 13.95 -8.12
C GLU A 206 9.85 13.73 -6.76
N GLY A 207 10.52 14.05 -5.63
CA GLY A 207 9.92 14.10 -4.30
C GLY A 207 9.91 12.80 -3.51
N LYS A 208 10.95 11.96 -3.63
CA LYS A 208 11.09 10.75 -2.83
C LYS A 208 11.17 11.07 -1.33
N LYS A 209 10.25 10.51 -0.53
CA LYS A 209 10.03 10.88 0.89
C LYS A 209 10.72 9.96 1.90
N ILE A 210 11.21 8.76 1.49
CA ILE A 210 11.76 7.73 2.38
C ILE A 210 13.25 8.02 2.64
N THR A 211 13.65 7.92 3.93
CA THR A 211 15.03 8.15 4.41
C THR A 211 15.62 6.89 5.06
N TRP A 212 16.94 6.86 5.28
CA TRP A 212 17.60 5.74 5.99
C TRP A 212 17.06 5.52 7.41
N LYS A 213 16.55 6.59 8.08
CA LYS A 213 15.93 6.50 9.40
C LYS A 213 14.66 5.65 9.39
N ASP A 214 13.90 5.71 8.30
CA ASP A 214 12.70 4.89 8.12
C ASP A 214 13.05 3.40 8.06
N GLY A 215 14.20 3.05 7.45
CA GLY A 215 14.72 1.67 7.45
C GLY A 215 15.06 1.15 8.85
N VAL A 216 15.66 1.98 9.71
CA VAL A 216 15.94 1.60 11.12
C VAL A 216 14.63 1.42 11.89
N ILE A 217 13.66 2.30 11.69
CA ILE A 217 12.33 2.19 12.32
C ILE A 217 11.62 0.93 11.84
N ALA A 218 11.65 0.63 10.54
CA ALA A 218 11.08 -0.58 9.97
C ALA A 218 11.69 -1.85 10.59
N MET A 219 13.01 -1.90 10.72
CA MET A 219 13.73 -2.99 11.39
C MET A 219 13.27 -3.17 12.83
N TRP A 220 13.22 -2.08 13.61
CA TRP A 220 12.73 -2.11 14.98
C TRP A 220 11.29 -2.58 15.07
N THR A 221 10.44 -2.14 14.14
CA THR A 221 9.03 -2.52 14.06
C THR A 221 8.86 -4.04 13.87
N LEU A 222 9.67 -4.65 12.98
CA LEU A 222 9.68 -6.10 12.79
C LEU A 222 10.04 -6.85 14.08
N PHE A 223 11.11 -6.44 14.77
CA PHE A 223 11.49 -7.05 16.05
C PHE A 223 10.43 -6.84 17.12
N ARG A 224 9.93 -5.61 17.26
CA ARG A 224 8.89 -5.29 18.25
C ARG A 224 7.67 -6.19 18.09
N TYR A 225 7.09 -6.26 16.88
CA TYR A 225 5.86 -7.03 16.66
C TYR A 225 6.08 -8.54 16.58
N ARG A 226 7.31 -9.04 16.58
CA ARG A 226 7.59 -10.46 16.82
C ARG A 226 7.19 -10.87 18.24
N PHE A 227 7.41 -10.00 19.22
CA PHE A 227 7.25 -10.29 20.66
C PHE A 227 6.06 -9.57 21.31
N THR A 228 5.48 -8.56 20.65
CA THR A 228 4.32 -7.80 21.13
C THR A 228 3.14 -7.88 20.16
N GLU A 229 1.95 -7.44 20.59
CA GLU A 229 0.78 -7.24 19.71
C GLU A 229 0.66 -5.80 19.23
#